data_791e3adcddc4d15f1fef5aea5098949c
#
_entry.id   791e3adcddc4d15f1fef5aea5098949c
#
_cell.length_a   1.000
_cell.length_b   1.000
_cell.length_c   1.000
_cell.angle_alpha   90.00
_cell.angle_beta   90.00
_cell.angle_gamma   90.00
#
_symmetry.space_group_name_H-M   'P 1'
#
loop_
_entity.id
_entity.type
_entity.pdbx_description
1 polymer ?
#
loop_
_entity_poly.entity_id
_entity_poly.type
_entity_poly.pdbx_seq_one_letter_code
_entity_poly.pdbx_strand_id
1 'polypeptide(L)'
;MALDPDRTKPEIDFPEGEAPSDLVVEDVIVGEGREAKAGDTVSAHYVGVAHSTGEEFDSSWGRGAPLDFRLGVGMVIQGWDKGIEGMKVGGRRKLTIPAHLAYGDRGAGAAIAPGETLIFVVDLDDVR
;
A
#
# COMPACT_ATOMS: atom_id res chain seq x y z
N MET A 1 12.40 -9.28 11.23
CA MET A 1 11.40 -10.37 11.37
C MET A 1 10.56 -10.41 10.09
N ALA A 2 10.50 -11.54 9.46
CA ALA A 2 9.73 -11.70 8.22
C ALA A 2 8.24 -11.91 8.50
N LEU A 3 7.43 -11.85 7.45
CA LEU A 3 6.02 -12.20 7.54
C LEU A 3 5.87 -13.67 7.93
N ASP A 4 4.75 -13.96 8.60
CA ASP A 4 4.35 -15.34 8.89
C ASP A 4 4.30 -16.11 7.56
N PRO A 5 4.93 -17.29 7.47
CA PRO A 5 4.94 -18.09 6.24
C PRO A 5 3.53 -18.51 5.78
N ASP A 6 2.55 -18.48 6.67
CA ASP A 6 1.16 -18.75 6.31
C ASP A 6 0.42 -17.51 5.81
N ARG A 7 1.07 -16.34 5.82
CA ARG A 7 0.48 -15.10 5.32
C ARG A 7 0.18 -15.23 3.83
N THR A 8 -1.05 -14.92 3.45
CA THR A 8 -1.49 -15.02 2.07
C THR A 8 -1.91 -13.67 1.53
N LYS A 9 -2.00 -13.57 0.20
CA LYS A 9 -2.48 -12.38 -0.49
C LYS A 9 -3.85 -11.99 0.07
N PRO A 10 -4.02 -10.75 0.54
CA PRO A 10 -5.31 -10.31 1.03
C PRO A 10 -6.31 -10.11 -0.10
N GLU A 11 -7.58 -10.31 0.21
CA GLU A 11 -8.67 -9.94 -0.67
C GLU A 11 -9.16 -8.55 -0.26
N ILE A 12 -9.42 -7.70 -1.25
CA ILE A 12 -9.98 -6.38 -1.01
C ILE A 12 -11.42 -6.41 -1.47
N ASP A 13 -12.35 -6.15 -0.55
CA ASP A 13 -13.78 -6.07 -0.85
C ASP A 13 -14.06 -4.95 -1.84
N PHE A 14 -15.13 -5.09 -2.62
CA PHE A 14 -15.53 -4.04 -3.55
C PHE A 14 -15.73 -2.73 -2.76
N PRO A 15 -15.12 -1.63 -3.21
CA PRO A 15 -15.20 -0.36 -2.48
C PRO A 15 -16.63 0.15 -2.41
N GLU A 16 -17.03 0.60 -1.20
CA GLU A 16 -18.35 1.15 -0.94
C GLU A 16 -18.26 2.63 -0.62
N GLY A 17 -19.31 3.36 -0.99
CA GLY A 17 -19.43 4.76 -0.68
C GLY A 17 -18.54 5.66 -1.53
N GLU A 18 -18.44 6.92 -1.14
CA GLU A 18 -17.65 7.90 -1.85
C GLU A 18 -16.17 7.77 -1.50
N ALA A 19 -15.31 8.08 -2.49
CA ALA A 19 -13.89 8.11 -2.27
C ALA A 19 -13.55 9.21 -1.25
N PRO A 20 -12.67 8.93 -0.26
CA PRO A 20 -12.29 9.94 0.72
C PRO A 20 -11.45 11.05 0.09
N SER A 21 -11.50 12.25 0.68
CA SER A 21 -10.70 13.40 0.22
C SER A 21 -9.28 13.39 0.77
N ASP A 22 -9.03 12.61 1.81
CA ASP A 22 -7.72 12.49 2.46
C ASP A 22 -7.28 11.04 2.54
N LEU A 23 -6.00 10.84 2.84
CA LEU A 23 -5.45 9.50 3.10
C LEU A 23 -6.15 8.87 4.30
N VAL A 24 -6.64 7.65 4.13
CA VAL A 24 -7.21 6.86 5.22
C VAL A 24 -6.30 5.67 5.48
N VAL A 25 -5.88 5.51 6.73
CA VAL A 25 -4.97 4.45 7.17
C VAL A 25 -5.70 3.57 8.17
N GLU A 26 -5.76 2.27 7.89
CA GLU A 26 -6.43 1.30 8.76
C GLU A 26 -5.51 0.12 9.02
N ASP A 27 -5.15 -0.12 10.29
CA ASP A 27 -4.37 -1.30 10.64
C ASP A 27 -5.27 -2.52 10.69
N VAL A 28 -4.99 -3.50 9.83
CA VAL A 28 -5.67 -4.80 9.83
C VAL A 28 -4.98 -5.73 10.82
N ILE A 29 -3.64 -5.74 10.78
CA ILE A 29 -2.81 -6.49 11.73
C ILE A 29 -1.70 -5.54 12.18
N VAL A 30 -1.53 -5.39 13.48
CA VAL A 30 -0.39 -4.63 14.02
C VAL A 30 0.78 -5.59 14.20
N GLY A 31 1.88 -5.30 13.50
CA GLY A 31 3.09 -6.12 13.59
C GLY A 31 3.80 -5.93 14.92
N GLU A 32 4.72 -6.83 15.21
CA GLU A 32 5.50 -6.82 16.45
C GLU A 32 6.99 -6.53 16.22
N GLY A 33 7.40 -6.43 14.95
CA GLY A 33 8.79 -6.19 14.61
C GLY A 33 9.17 -4.71 14.61
N ARG A 34 10.28 -4.40 13.94
CA ARG A 34 10.82 -3.05 13.88
C ARG A 34 9.84 -2.09 13.18
N GLU A 35 9.70 -0.90 13.71
CA GLU A 35 8.87 0.14 13.13
C GLU A 35 9.57 0.82 11.96
N ALA A 36 8.83 1.03 10.87
CA ALA A 36 9.32 1.72 9.69
C ALA A 36 9.31 3.24 9.90
N LYS A 37 10.44 3.87 9.60
CA LYS A 37 10.61 5.32 9.71
C LYS A 37 11.14 5.88 8.41
N ALA A 38 10.92 7.16 8.17
CA ALA A 38 11.47 7.86 7.02
C ALA A 38 12.99 7.66 6.96
N GLY A 39 13.49 7.30 5.78
CA GLY A 39 14.90 6.99 5.56
C GLY A 39 15.25 5.51 5.64
N ASP A 40 14.37 4.68 6.20
CA ASP A 40 14.59 3.24 6.24
C ASP A 40 14.35 2.62 4.86
N THR A 41 15.05 1.51 4.58
CA THR A 41 14.72 0.66 3.44
C THR A 41 13.74 -0.39 3.92
N VAL A 42 12.61 -0.51 3.22
CA VAL A 42 11.55 -1.43 3.58
C VAL A 42 11.29 -2.42 2.45
N SER A 43 10.83 -3.61 2.83
CA SER A 43 10.36 -4.63 1.89
C SER A 43 8.88 -4.88 2.20
N ALA A 44 8.03 -4.69 1.21
CA ALA A 44 6.59 -4.78 1.42
C ALA A 44 5.91 -5.56 0.29
N HIS A 45 5.05 -6.51 0.68
CA HIS A 45 4.08 -7.08 -0.24
C HIS A 45 2.87 -6.17 -0.30
N TYR A 46 2.23 -6.10 -1.44
CA TYR A 46 1.05 -5.26 -1.61
C TYR A 46 0.11 -5.78 -2.68
N VAL A 47 -1.13 -5.36 -2.58
CA VAL A 47 -2.12 -5.47 -3.64
C VAL A 47 -2.86 -4.15 -3.71
N GLY A 48 -3.12 -3.68 -4.93
CA GLY A 48 -3.82 -2.41 -5.15
C GLY A 48 -5.01 -2.59 -6.07
N VAL A 49 -6.12 -1.94 -5.73
CA VAL A 49 -7.32 -1.90 -6.56
C VAL A 49 -7.75 -0.45 -6.79
N ALA A 50 -8.43 -0.21 -7.92
CA ALA A 50 -9.04 1.08 -8.21
C ALA A 50 -10.33 1.22 -7.41
N HIS A 51 -10.52 2.35 -6.73
CA HIS A 51 -11.74 2.57 -5.93
C HIS A 51 -13.00 2.54 -6.78
N SER A 52 -12.96 3.10 -7.99
CA SER A 52 -14.15 3.22 -8.84
C SER A 52 -14.65 1.91 -9.40
N THR A 53 -13.77 0.92 -9.57
CA THR A 53 -14.13 -0.35 -10.23
C THR A 53 -13.94 -1.57 -9.34
N GLY A 54 -13.10 -1.46 -8.31
CA GLY A 54 -12.68 -2.60 -7.50
C GLY A 54 -11.70 -3.52 -8.19
N GLU A 55 -11.24 -3.16 -9.40
CA GLU A 55 -10.33 -4.01 -10.17
C GLU A 55 -8.89 -3.88 -9.66
N GLU A 56 -8.21 -5.02 -9.53
CA GLU A 56 -6.80 -5.06 -9.18
C GLU A 56 -5.97 -4.53 -10.35
N PHE A 57 -5.07 -3.59 -10.06
CA PHE A 57 -4.16 -3.06 -11.09
C PHE A 57 -2.70 -3.46 -10.86
N ASP A 58 -2.35 -3.88 -9.66
CA ASP A 58 -0.98 -4.31 -9.35
C ASP A 58 -0.93 -5.13 -8.07
N SER A 59 0.06 -6.04 -7.99
CA SER A 59 0.27 -6.88 -6.82
C SER A 59 1.69 -7.44 -6.84
N SER A 60 2.35 -7.44 -5.70
CA SER A 60 3.65 -8.09 -5.53
C SER A 60 3.51 -9.60 -5.33
N TRP A 61 2.35 -10.05 -4.85
CA TRP A 61 2.14 -11.46 -4.50
C TRP A 61 2.29 -12.40 -5.69
N GLY A 62 1.82 -11.95 -6.86
CA GLY A 62 1.95 -12.74 -8.09
C GLY A 62 3.38 -12.85 -8.60
N ARG A 63 4.27 -11.95 -8.19
CA ARG A 63 5.68 -11.98 -8.56
C ARG A 63 6.53 -12.82 -7.62
N GLY A 64 5.96 -13.23 -6.47
CA GLY A 64 6.65 -14.05 -5.49
C GLY A 64 7.72 -13.31 -4.66
N ALA A 65 7.81 -11.99 -4.77
CA ALA A 65 8.79 -11.20 -4.04
C ALA A 65 8.22 -9.84 -3.63
N PRO A 66 8.55 -9.35 -2.43
CA PRO A 66 8.12 -8.01 -2.01
C PRO A 66 8.85 -6.94 -2.80
N LEU A 67 8.30 -5.72 -2.79
CA LEU A 67 8.95 -4.55 -3.36
C LEU A 67 9.87 -3.94 -2.31
N ASP A 68 11.12 -3.69 -2.68
CA ASP A 68 12.08 -3.01 -1.82
C ASP A 68 12.18 -1.54 -2.23
N PHE A 69 12.09 -0.64 -1.27
CA PHE A 69 12.25 0.79 -1.54
C PHE A 69 12.62 1.55 -0.28
N ARG A 70 13.16 2.75 -0.47
CA ARG A 70 13.48 3.64 0.65
C ARG A 70 12.26 4.50 0.97
N LEU A 71 11.83 4.46 2.23
CA LEU A 71 10.62 5.14 2.68
C LEU A 71 10.87 6.63 2.92
N GLY A 72 9.92 7.46 2.53
CA GLY A 72 9.91 8.87 2.86
C GLY A 72 10.77 9.77 1.99
N VAL A 73 11.29 9.26 0.86
CA VAL A 73 12.19 10.03 -0.02
C VAL A 73 11.65 10.20 -1.45
N GLY A 74 10.38 9.93 -1.66
CA GLY A 74 9.74 10.13 -2.96
C GLY A 74 10.00 9.04 -3.98
N MET A 75 10.48 7.88 -3.58
CA MET A 75 10.66 6.72 -4.49
C MET A 75 9.33 6.09 -4.88
N VAL A 76 8.31 6.29 -4.06
CA VAL A 76 6.97 5.75 -4.25
C VAL A 76 5.95 6.88 -4.12
N ILE A 77 4.69 6.62 -4.42
CA ILE A 77 3.64 7.64 -4.31
C ILE A 77 3.56 8.16 -2.87
N GLN A 78 3.15 9.42 -2.72
CA GLN A 78 3.10 10.08 -1.41
C GLN A 78 2.24 9.33 -0.41
N GLY A 79 1.14 8.73 -0.85
CA GLY A 79 0.26 7.94 0.00
C GLY A 79 0.98 6.76 0.64
N TRP A 80 1.97 6.18 -0.01
CA TRP A 80 2.80 5.13 0.56
C TRP A 80 3.83 5.70 1.55
N ASP A 81 4.55 6.76 1.15
CA ASP A 81 5.52 7.39 2.06
C ASP A 81 4.88 7.81 3.38
N LYS A 82 3.67 8.34 3.32
CA LYS A 82 2.92 8.76 4.51
C LYS A 82 2.21 7.61 5.21
N GLY A 83 1.65 6.68 4.44
CA GLY A 83 0.80 5.61 4.98
C GLY A 83 1.56 4.43 5.56
N ILE A 84 2.76 4.14 5.06
CA ILE A 84 3.57 3.01 5.54
C ILE A 84 4.43 3.42 6.74
N GLU A 85 4.77 4.69 6.86
CA GLU A 85 5.50 5.18 8.04
C GLU A 85 4.73 4.81 9.32
N GLY A 86 5.43 4.23 10.27
CA GLY A 86 4.85 3.78 11.52
C GLY A 86 4.38 2.34 11.53
N MET A 87 4.35 1.65 10.37
CA MET A 87 4.08 0.21 10.35
C MET A 87 5.20 -0.55 11.02
N LYS A 88 4.88 -1.67 11.61
CA LYS A 88 5.87 -2.61 12.17
C LYS A 88 5.94 -3.86 11.31
N VAL A 89 7.12 -4.45 11.23
CA VAL A 89 7.31 -5.71 10.51
C VAL A 89 6.33 -6.76 11.02
N GLY A 90 5.69 -7.46 10.10
CA GLY A 90 4.62 -8.42 10.39
C GLY A 90 3.23 -7.79 10.34
N GLY A 91 3.13 -6.47 10.19
CA GLY A 91 1.85 -5.77 10.11
C GLY A 91 1.21 -5.83 8.73
N ARG A 92 -0.10 -5.63 8.72
CA ARG A 92 -0.90 -5.44 7.50
C ARG A 92 -1.71 -4.18 7.67
N ARG A 93 -1.62 -3.29 6.69
CA ARG A 93 -2.29 -1.99 6.74
C ARG A 93 -3.02 -1.72 5.44
N LYS A 94 -4.27 -1.25 5.54
CA LYS A 94 -5.06 -0.83 4.39
C LYS A 94 -4.93 0.68 4.23
N LEU A 95 -4.58 1.11 3.03
CA LEU A 95 -4.43 2.53 2.68
C LEU A 95 -5.44 2.88 1.60
N THR A 96 -6.30 3.86 1.87
CA THR A 96 -7.15 4.44 0.85
C THR A 96 -6.55 5.80 0.49
N ILE A 97 -6.07 5.93 -0.73
CA ILE A 97 -5.20 7.03 -1.15
C ILE A 97 -5.90 7.86 -2.21
N PRO A 98 -6.25 9.13 -1.91
CA PRO A 98 -6.83 10.00 -2.93
C PRO A 98 -5.82 10.30 -4.04
N ALA A 99 -6.32 10.66 -5.22
CA ALA A 99 -5.49 10.85 -6.40
C ALA A 99 -4.33 11.82 -6.19
N HIS A 100 -4.53 12.91 -5.45
CA HIS A 100 -3.45 13.91 -5.24
C HIS A 100 -2.26 13.36 -4.44
N LEU A 101 -2.41 12.23 -3.76
CA LEU A 101 -1.32 11.51 -3.08
C LEU A 101 -0.90 10.26 -3.83
N ALA A 102 -1.41 10.05 -5.03
CA ALA A 102 -1.11 8.92 -5.90
C ALA A 102 -0.66 9.43 -7.28
N TYR A 103 -1.45 9.19 -8.32
CA TYR A 103 -1.07 9.54 -9.70
C TYR A 103 -1.78 10.78 -10.25
N GLY A 104 -2.56 11.47 -9.42
CA GLY A 104 -3.17 12.75 -9.75
C GLY A 104 -4.09 12.72 -10.96
N ASP A 105 -4.13 13.85 -11.66
CA ASP A 105 -4.99 14.03 -12.83
C ASP A 105 -4.46 13.34 -14.09
N ARG A 106 -3.24 12.82 -14.05
CA ARG A 106 -2.66 12.09 -15.18
C ARG A 106 -3.02 10.61 -15.19
N GLY A 107 -3.23 10.04 -14.00
CA GLY A 107 -3.33 8.60 -13.86
C GLY A 107 -1.99 7.90 -14.16
N ALA A 108 -2.04 6.61 -14.45
CA ALA A 108 -0.86 5.81 -14.79
C ALA A 108 -1.24 4.74 -15.81
N GLY A 109 -0.93 5.02 -17.08
CA GLY A 109 -1.23 4.10 -18.17
C GLY A 109 -2.73 3.79 -18.30
N ALA A 110 -3.05 2.61 -18.78
CA ALA A 110 -4.44 2.15 -18.92
C ALA A 110 -5.01 1.62 -17.61
N ALA A 111 -4.15 1.30 -16.63
CA ALA A 111 -4.56 0.64 -15.39
C ALA A 111 -5.11 1.62 -14.35
N ILE A 112 -4.64 2.86 -14.34
CA ILE A 112 -5.05 3.86 -13.36
C ILE A 112 -5.54 5.10 -14.09
N ALA A 113 -6.85 5.36 -13.99
CA ALA A 113 -7.49 6.49 -14.65
C ALA A 113 -7.07 7.83 -14.01
N PRO A 114 -7.18 8.95 -14.73
CA PRO A 114 -7.02 10.27 -14.13
C PRO A 114 -7.98 10.47 -12.95
N GLY A 115 -7.47 11.03 -11.86
CA GLY A 115 -8.29 11.32 -10.67
C GLY A 115 -8.70 10.10 -9.86
N GLU A 116 -8.08 8.94 -10.09
CA GLU A 116 -8.49 7.69 -9.43
C GLU A 116 -7.97 7.60 -8.00
N THR A 117 -8.85 7.29 -7.07
CA THR A 117 -8.50 6.91 -5.71
C THR A 117 -8.09 5.44 -5.69
N LEU A 118 -7.02 5.14 -4.98
CA LEU A 118 -6.46 3.79 -4.92
C LEU A 118 -6.61 3.19 -3.53
N ILE A 119 -6.86 1.89 -3.49
CA ILE A 119 -6.88 1.14 -2.23
C ILE A 119 -5.76 0.12 -2.29
N PHE A 120 -4.84 0.21 -1.32
CA PHE A 120 -3.77 -0.77 -1.17
C PHE A 120 -3.91 -1.51 0.16
N VAL A 121 -3.58 -2.79 0.14
CA VAL A 121 -3.31 -3.52 1.37
C VAL A 121 -1.83 -3.89 1.33
N VAL A 122 -1.11 -3.44 2.34
CA VAL A 122 0.35 -3.55 2.43
C VAL A 122 0.71 -4.44 3.61
N ASP A 123 1.58 -5.42 3.35
CA ASP A 123 2.15 -6.30 4.37
C ASP A 123 3.64 -5.99 4.48
N LEU A 124 4.09 -5.54 5.64
CA LEU A 124 5.49 -5.16 5.84
C LEU A 124 6.33 -6.38 6.19
N ASP A 125 7.24 -6.73 5.29
CA ASP A 125 8.07 -7.92 5.38
C ASP A 125 9.38 -7.68 6.11
N ASP A 126 10.01 -6.52 5.89
CA ASP A 126 11.30 -6.18 6.50
C ASP A 126 11.51 -4.67 6.57
N VAL A 127 12.33 -4.25 7.54
CA VAL A 127 12.77 -2.85 7.71
C VAL A 127 14.26 -2.88 8.03
N ARG A 128 15.07 -2.13 7.25
CA ARG A 128 16.51 -2.07 7.45
C ARG A 128 17.15 -0.72 7.11
#